data_b28c5c1ff33a29a6eb499f42ac75fa3b
#
_entry.id   b28c5c1ff33a29a6eb499f42ac75fa3b
#
_cell.length_a   1.000
_cell.length_b   1.000
_cell.length_c   1.000
_cell.angle_alpha   90.00
_cell.angle_beta   90.00
_cell.angle_gamma   90.00
#
_symmetry.space_group_name_H-M   'P 1'
#
loop_
_entity.id
_entity.type
_entity.pdbx_description
1 polymer ?
#
loop_
_entity_poly.entity_id
_entity_poly.type
_entity_poly.pdbx_seq_one_letter_code
_entity_poly.pdbx_strand_id
1 'polypeptide(L)'
;VELEGIPGTTAARDRGEGFNKAIVGKLDVVAKQAADFDRTKGLTVMENILQAQPEINAVFAHNDEMALGALKAIESSGRKNVIVVGFDATDDAVAAVKDGKLSATVAQKPAEIGAIGVEVADKIIKKQPVQENVPVALELIK
;
A
#
# COMPACT_ATOMS: atom_id res chain seq x y z
N VAL A 1 8.15 6.12 -7.70
CA VAL A 1 7.76 6.93 -6.52
C VAL A 1 7.31 6.01 -5.40
N GLU A 2 7.66 6.35 -4.16
CA GLU A 2 7.16 5.69 -2.95
C GLU A 2 6.38 6.71 -2.10
N LEU A 3 5.10 6.43 -1.84
CA LEU A 3 4.26 7.20 -0.91
C LEU A 3 4.17 6.44 0.42
N GLU A 4 4.78 7.00 1.46
CA GLU A 4 4.88 6.35 2.76
C GLU A 4 3.67 6.65 3.65
N GLY A 5 3.33 5.68 4.49
CA GLY A 5 2.35 5.85 5.56
C GLY A 5 2.87 6.72 6.69
N ILE A 6 2.15 6.73 7.81
CA ILE A 6 2.50 7.51 9.00
C ILE A 6 3.86 7.07 9.54
N PRO A 7 4.85 7.99 9.63
CA PRO A 7 6.17 7.67 10.15
C PRO A 7 6.12 7.07 11.56
N GLY A 8 6.94 6.07 11.81
CA GLY A 8 7.02 5.38 13.11
C GLY A 8 6.01 4.25 13.30
N THR A 9 5.03 4.07 12.41
CA THR A 9 4.12 2.92 12.47
C THR A 9 4.79 1.66 11.90
N THR A 10 4.48 0.49 12.47
CA THR A 10 4.96 -0.82 11.97
C THR A 10 4.54 -1.04 10.52
N ALA A 11 3.30 -0.72 10.18
CA ALA A 11 2.79 -0.90 8.83
C ALA A 11 3.57 -0.08 7.78
N ALA A 12 3.88 1.21 8.05
CA ALA A 12 4.67 2.02 7.14
C ALA A 12 6.10 1.48 7.00
N ARG A 13 6.74 1.14 8.13
CA ARG A 13 8.08 0.57 8.13
C ARG A 13 8.17 -0.72 7.33
N ASP A 14 7.35 -1.70 7.66
CA ASP A 14 7.47 -3.05 7.10
C ASP A 14 7.09 -3.09 5.61
N ARG A 15 6.06 -2.30 5.20
CA ARG A 15 5.69 -2.15 3.78
C ARG A 15 6.82 -1.46 2.99
N GLY A 16 7.41 -0.40 3.55
CA GLY A 16 8.54 0.30 2.93
C GLY A 16 9.79 -0.56 2.85
N GLU A 17 10.17 -1.26 3.91
CA GLU A 17 11.32 -2.17 3.90
C GLU A 17 11.16 -3.28 2.87
N GLY A 18 9.96 -3.89 2.81
CA GLY A 18 9.64 -4.93 1.83
C GLY A 18 9.75 -4.42 0.39
N PHE A 19 9.17 -3.25 0.10
CA PHE A 19 9.26 -2.60 -1.20
C PHE A 19 10.71 -2.29 -1.57
N ASN A 20 11.43 -1.57 -0.71
CA ASN A 20 12.80 -1.15 -1.00
C ASN A 20 13.73 -2.35 -1.20
N LYS A 21 13.58 -3.43 -0.41
CA LYS A 21 14.32 -4.66 -0.61
C LYS A 21 14.02 -5.33 -1.96
N ALA A 22 12.77 -5.32 -2.39
CA ALA A 22 12.35 -5.98 -3.63
C ALA A 22 12.85 -5.28 -4.90
N ILE A 23 13.03 -3.97 -4.85
CA ILE A 23 13.41 -3.14 -6.02
C ILE A 23 14.91 -2.98 -6.21
N VAL A 24 15.75 -3.40 -5.27
CA VAL A 24 17.21 -3.25 -5.37
C VAL A 24 17.74 -3.77 -6.71
N GLY A 25 18.42 -2.89 -7.45
CA GLY A 25 18.99 -3.20 -8.77
C GLY A 25 17.96 -3.38 -9.90
N LYS A 26 16.68 -3.04 -9.66
CA LYS A 26 15.61 -3.17 -10.66
C LYS A 26 14.92 -1.85 -10.97
N LEU A 27 14.72 -0.99 -9.96
CA LEU A 27 14.01 0.28 -10.10
C LEU A 27 14.74 1.37 -9.31
N ASP A 28 14.66 2.61 -9.81
CA ASP A 28 15.15 3.79 -9.14
C ASP A 28 14.00 4.55 -8.47
N VAL A 29 14.13 4.84 -7.18
CA VAL A 29 13.16 5.65 -6.45
C VAL A 29 13.49 7.13 -6.62
N VAL A 30 12.81 7.78 -7.56
CA VAL A 30 13.04 9.21 -7.89
C VAL A 30 12.42 10.17 -6.88
N ALA A 31 11.44 9.73 -6.11
CA ALA A 31 10.82 10.47 -5.01
C ALA A 31 10.25 9.52 -3.97
N LYS A 32 10.43 9.89 -2.69
CA LYS A 32 9.91 9.17 -1.53
C LYS A 32 9.40 10.18 -0.51
N GLN A 33 8.11 10.11 -0.17
CA GLN A 33 7.49 11.11 0.70
C GLN A 33 6.33 10.52 1.49
N ALA A 34 6.20 10.94 2.77
CA ALA A 34 5.09 10.56 3.61
C ALA A 34 3.79 11.26 3.17
N ALA A 35 2.71 10.48 3.10
CA ALA A 35 1.35 10.94 2.88
C ALA A 35 0.36 10.35 3.92
N ASP A 36 0.90 9.82 5.02
CA ASP A 36 0.26 9.51 6.29
C ASP A 36 -1.00 8.62 6.19
N PHE A 37 -1.05 7.71 5.23
CA PHE A 37 -2.20 6.84 4.92
C PHE A 37 -3.48 7.61 4.55
N ASP A 38 -3.36 8.87 4.14
CA ASP A 38 -4.48 9.77 3.86
C ASP A 38 -4.63 10.05 2.35
N ARG A 39 -5.86 9.98 1.84
CA ARG A 39 -6.18 10.16 0.41
C ARG A 39 -5.87 11.58 -0.08
N THR A 40 -6.22 12.58 0.71
CA THR A 40 -5.99 13.99 0.36
C THR A 40 -4.51 14.34 0.37
N LYS A 41 -3.77 13.84 1.37
CA LYS A 41 -2.32 13.98 1.40
C LYS A 41 -1.66 13.23 0.26
N GLY A 42 -2.12 12.02 -0.07
CA GLY A 42 -1.67 11.26 -1.24
C GLY A 42 -1.83 12.05 -2.54
N LEU A 43 -2.98 12.70 -2.74
CA LEU A 43 -3.22 13.61 -3.85
C LEU A 43 -2.20 14.76 -3.86
N THR A 44 -2.14 15.55 -2.78
CA THR A 44 -1.30 16.76 -2.73
C THR A 44 0.19 16.44 -2.86
N VAL A 45 0.66 15.38 -2.19
CA VAL A 45 2.06 14.94 -2.28
C VAL A 45 2.38 14.50 -3.70
N MET A 46 1.48 13.74 -4.34
CA MET A 46 1.71 13.30 -5.72
C MET A 46 1.69 14.45 -6.72
N GLU A 47 0.81 15.45 -6.55
CA GLU A 47 0.81 16.67 -7.37
C GLU A 47 2.17 17.38 -7.31
N ASN A 48 2.74 17.54 -6.12
CA ASN A 48 4.05 18.16 -5.92
C ASN A 48 5.17 17.32 -6.58
N ILE A 49 5.13 16.01 -6.43
CA ILE A 49 6.10 15.10 -7.05
C ILE A 49 6.01 15.17 -8.59
N LEU A 50 4.79 15.21 -9.16
CA LEU A 50 4.57 15.33 -10.60
C LEU A 50 5.11 16.64 -11.19
N GLN A 51 5.13 17.72 -10.41
CA GLN A 51 5.73 18.99 -10.81
C GLN A 51 7.26 18.95 -10.77
N ALA A 52 7.84 18.25 -9.79
CA ALA A 52 9.29 18.17 -9.58
C ALA A 52 9.97 17.12 -10.46
N GLN A 53 9.27 16.03 -10.81
CA GLN A 53 9.83 14.90 -11.55
C GLN A 53 9.22 14.81 -12.96
N PRO A 54 10.03 15.00 -14.00
CA PRO A 54 9.55 14.97 -15.39
C PRO A 54 9.11 13.57 -15.82
N GLU A 55 9.74 12.53 -15.27
CA GLU A 55 9.45 11.13 -15.62
C GLU A 55 9.12 10.31 -14.38
N ILE A 56 7.94 9.71 -14.39
CA ILE A 56 7.47 8.77 -13.37
C ILE A 56 6.79 7.62 -14.10
N ASN A 57 7.31 6.41 -13.90
CA ASN A 57 6.77 5.20 -14.53
C ASN A 57 5.87 4.41 -13.58
N ALA A 58 6.14 4.48 -12.28
CA ALA A 58 5.38 3.75 -11.28
C ALA A 58 5.30 4.47 -9.94
N VAL A 59 4.22 4.20 -9.21
CA VAL A 59 3.98 4.64 -7.84
C VAL A 59 3.62 3.41 -7.00
N PHE A 60 4.35 3.18 -5.93
CA PHE A 60 3.93 2.30 -4.84
C PHE A 60 3.47 3.17 -3.67
N ALA A 61 2.25 2.98 -3.23
CA ALA A 61 1.71 3.62 -2.05
C ALA A 61 1.52 2.59 -0.93
N HIS A 62 1.91 2.93 0.29
CA HIS A 62 1.81 2.03 1.43
C HIS A 62 0.36 1.66 1.79
N ASN A 63 -0.66 2.38 1.25
CA ASN A 63 -2.06 1.94 1.31
C ASN A 63 -2.87 2.46 0.12
N ASP A 64 -4.10 1.97 0.00
CA ASP A 64 -5.02 2.29 -1.08
C ASP A 64 -5.52 3.74 -1.04
N GLU A 65 -5.71 4.32 0.14
CA GLU A 65 -6.11 5.71 0.26
C GLU A 65 -5.10 6.64 -0.42
N MET A 66 -3.82 6.46 -0.14
CA MET A 66 -2.77 7.23 -0.81
C MET A 66 -2.67 6.88 -2.31
N ALA A 67 -2.83 5.60 -2.68
CA ALA A 67 -2.81 5.17 -4.07
C ALA A 67 -3.93 5.82 -4.89
N LEU A 68 -5.15 5.87 -4.36
CA LEU A 68 -6.29 6.53 -5.00
C LEU A 68 -6.12 8.05 -5.09
N GLY A 69 -5.53 8.67 -4.07
CA GLY A 69 -5.13 10.08 -4.11
C GLY A 69 -4.10 10.35 -5.21
N ALA A 70 -3.05 9.54 -5.27
CA ALA A 70 -2.02 9.63 -6.30
C ALA A 70 -2.57 9.41 -7.71
N LEU A 71 -3.47 8.43 -7.89
CA LEU A 71 -4.15 8.17 -9.16
C LEU A 71 -4.90 9.41 -9.64
N LYS A 72 -5.61 10.10 -8.76
CA LYS A 72 -6.33 11.33 -9.08
C LYS A 72 -5.38 12.46 -9.52
N ALA A 73 -4.23 12.62 -8.87
CA ALA A 73 -3.19 13.58 -9.26
C ALA A 73 -2.64 13.27 -10.66
N ILE A 74 -2.34 11.99 -10.92
CA ILE A 74 -1.84 11.52 -12.22
C ILE A 74 -2.84 11.79 -13.33
N GLU A 75 -4.12 11.44 -13.12
CA GLU A 75 -5.20 11.72 -14.08
C GLU A 75 -5.30 13.22 -14.38
N SER A 76 -5.30 14.06 -13.34
CA SER A 76 -5.43 15.52 -13.48
C SER A 76 -4.23 16.16 -14.19
N SER A 77 -3.03 15.57 -14.08
CA SER A 77 -1.82 16.03 -14.76
C SER A 77 -1.76 15.67 -16.25
N GLY A 78 -2.69 14.82 -16.71
CA GLY A 78 -2.72 14.31 -18.09
C GLY A 78 -1.64 13.26 -18.39
N ARG A 79 -0.86 12.83 -17.40
CA ARG A 79 0.13 11.76 -17.59
C ARG A 79 -0.56 10.42 -17.78
N LYS A 80 0.03 9.59 -18.64
CA LYS A 80 -0.50 8.28 -19.01
C LYS A 80 0.52 7.19 -18.72
N ASN A 81 0.04 5.95 -18.61
CA ASN A 81 0.88 4.76 -18.47
C ASN A 81 1.73 4.75 -17.18
N VAL A 82 1.24 5.39 -16.12
CA VAL A 82 1.88 5.29 -14.79
C VAL A 82 1.25 4.12 -14.05
N ILE A 83 2.07 3.15 -13.69
CA ILE A 83 1.64 2.00 -12.88
C ILE A 83 1.43 2.48 -11.44
N VAL A 84 0.26 2.24 -10.86
CA VAL A 84 -0.03 2.58 -9.47
C VAL A 84 -0.42 1.32 -8.71
N VAL A 85 0.27 1.07 -7.61
CA VAL A 85 0.04 -0.09 -6.74
C VAL A 85 -0.24 0.38 -5.33
N GLY A 86 -1.34 -0.11 -4.76
CA GLY A 86 -1.77 0.14 -3.38
C GLY A 86 -1.61 -1.07 -2.46
N PHE A 87 -2.21 -0.96 -1.29
CA PHE A 87 -2.24 -2.01 -0.27
C PHE A 87 -3.50 -1.84 0.57
N ASP A 88 -4.15 -2.89 0.96
CA ASP A 88 -5.33 -3.13 1.80
C ASP A 88 -6.50 -3.75 1.03
N ALA A 89 -6.59 -3.61 -0.30
CA ALA A 89 -7.70 -4.05 -1.14
C ALA A 89 -9.05 -3.49 -0.66
N THR A 90 -9.10 -2.18 -0.44
CA THR A 90 -10.36 -1.48 -0.15
C THR A 90 -11.33 -1.59 -1.32
N ASP A 91 -12.63 -1.50 -1.07
CA ASP A 91 -13.65 -1.62 -2.13
C ASP A 91 -13.41 -0.64 -3.28
N ASP A 92 -13.05 0.61 -2.96
CA ASP A 92 -12.72 1.64 -3.96
C ASP A 92 -11.50 1.25 -4.81
N ALA A 93 -10.45 0.71 -4.18
CA ALA A 93 -9.25 0.29 -4.89
C ALA A 93 -9.49 -0.94 -5.76
N VAL A 94 -10.24 -1.92 -5.26
CA VAL A 94 -10.64 -3.10 -6.05
C VAL A 94 -11.51 -2.69 -7.24
N ALA A 95 -12.42 -1.72 -7.07
CA ALA A 95 -13.19 -1.17 -8.18
C ALA A 95 -12.27 -0.48 -9.20
N ALA A 96 -11.31 0.33 -8.74
CA ALA A 96 -10.35 1.00 -9.62
C ALA A 96 -9.43 0.01 -10.37
N VAL A 97 -9.08 -1.12 -9.76
CA VAL A 97 -8.35 -2.20 -10.45
C VAL A 97 -9.22 -2.81 -11.55
N LYS A 98 -10.47 -3.15 -11.27
CA LYS A 98 -11.42 -3.69 -12.26
C LYS A 98 -11.65 -2.73 -13.43
N ASP A 99 -11.67 -1.43 -13.16
CA ASP A 99 -11.81 -0.38 -14.18
C ASP A 99 -10.50 -0.11 -14.95
N GLY A 100 -9.41 -0.80 -14.64
CA GLY A 100 -8.10 -0.61 -15.29
C GLY A 100 -7.41 0.72 -14.93
N LYS A 101 -7.86 1.41 -13.88
CA LYS A 101 -7.28 2.68 -13.41
C LYS A 101 -6.13 2.46 -12.44
N LEU A 102 -6.32 1.57 -11.46
CA LEU A 102 -5.29 1.12 -10.54
C LEU A 102 -4.71 -0.19 -11.07
N SER A 103 -3.39 -0.34 -11.03
CA SER A 103 -2.73 -1.53 -11.61
C SER A 103 -2.85 -2.77 -10.72
N ALA A 104 -2.76 -2.58 -9.40
CA ALA A 104 -2.92 -3.64 -8.41
C ALA A 104 -3.08 -3.08 -7.00
N THR A 105 -3.60 -3.90 -6.10
CA THR A 105 -3.53 -3.69 -4.65
C THR A 105 -3.21 -5.02 -3.94
N VAL A 106 -2.54 -4.96 -2.80
CA VAL A 106 -2.21 -6.14 -1.98
C VAL A 106 -3.25 -6.29 -0.89
N ALA A 107 -4.04 -7.36 -0.96
CA ALA A 107 -5.08 -7.64 0.02
C ALA A 107 -4.51 -8.23 1.30
N GLN A 108 -4.95 -7.70 2.43
CA GLN A 108 -4.93 -8.39 3.72
C GLN A 108 -6.22 -9.23 3.83
N LYS A 109 -6.23 -10.19 4.76
CA LYS A 109 -7.41 -10.99 5.07
C LYS A 109 -7.93 -10.64 6.48
N PRO A 110 -8.56 -9.47 6.68
CA PRO A 110 -8.91 -8.99 8.01
C PRO A 110 -9.88 -9.92 8.76
N ALA A 111 -10.78 -10.58 8.08
CA ALA A 111 -11.67 -11.57 8.69
C ALA A 111 -10.91 -12.79 9.24
N GLU A 112 -9.94 -13.30 8.48
CA GLU A 112 -9.09 -14.41 8.90
C GLU A 112 -8.16 -13.99 10.04
N ILE A 113 -7.57 -12.79 9.96
CA ILE A 113 -6.75 -12.21 11.04
C ILE A 113 -7.57 -12.11 12.34
N GLY A 114 -8.81 -11.61 12.27
CA GLY A 114 -9.71 -11.52 13.41
C GLY A 114 -10.06 -12.89 13.99
N ALA A 115 -10.40 -13.87 13.15
CA ALA A 115 -10.73 -15.24 13.58
C ALA A 115 -9.53 -15.90 14.29
N ILE A 116 -8.35 -15.84 13.68
CA ILE A 116 -7.11 -16.37 14.29
C ILE A 116 -6.81 -15.68 15.62
N GLY A 117 -7.01 -14.36 15.71
CA GLY A 117 -6.84 -13.63 16.97
C GLY A 117 -7.71 -14.16 18.11
N VAL A 118 -8.98 -14.48 17.82
CA VAL A 118 -9.91 -15.09 18.80
C VAL A 118 -9.45 -16.52 19.18
N GLU A 119 -9.07 -17.33 18.20
CA GLU A 119 -8.57 -18.69 18.45
C GLU A 119 -7.30 -18.70 19.32
N VAL A 120 -6.37 -17.80 19.05
CA VAL A 120 -5.13 -17.66 19.83
C VAL A 120 -5.47 -17.21 21.26
N ALA A 121 -6.38 -16.25 21.43
CA ALA A 121 -6.82 -15.81 22.76
C ALA A 121 -7.46 -16.95 23.56
N ASP A 122 -8.31 -17.77 22.96
CA ASP A 122 -8.92 -18.94 23.60
C ASP A 122 -7.87 -19.95 24.05
N LYS A 123 -6.87 -20.24 23.20
CA LYS A 123 -5.74 -21.12 23.57
C LYS A 123 -4.93 -20.59 24.75
N ILE A 124 -4.66 -19.29 24.79
CA ILE A 124 -3.94 -18.64 25.88
C ILE A 124 -4.73 -18.78 27.19
N ILE A 125 -6.04 -18.51 27.17
CA ILE A 125 -6.93 -18.65 28.33
C ILE A 125 -6.90 -20.09 28.86
N LYS A 126 -6.88 -21.07 27.94
CA LYS A 126 -6.82 -22.51 28.28
C LYS A 126 -5.40 -22.99 28.61
N LYS A 127 -4.41 -22.08 28.66
CA LYS A 127 -3.00 -22.39 28.91
C LYS A 127 -2.41 -23.42 27.91
N GLN A 128 -2.92 -23.41 26.70
CA GLN A 128 -2.40 -24.23 25.60
C GLN A 128 -1.23 -23.51 24.92
N PRO A 129 -0.29 -24.23 24.28
CA PRO A 129 0.82 -23.62 23.56
C PRO A 129 0.31 -22.84 22.33
N VAL A 130 0.85 -21.66 22.14
CA VAL A 130 0.61 -20.81 20.96
C VAL A 130 1.92 -20.46 20.29
N GLN A 131 1.89 -20.23 18.98
CA GLN A 131 3.04 -19.70 18.26
C GLN A 131 3.24 -18.23 18.60
N GLU A 132 4.48 -17.79 18.69
CA GLU A 132 4.81 -16.38 18.93
C GLU A 132 4.37 -15.48 17.77
N ASN A 133 4.43 -15.99 16.53
CA ASN A 133 4.01 -15.31 15.32
C ASN A 133 3.14 -16.22 14.46
N VAL A 134 1.94 -15.75 14.12
CA VAL A 134 0.98 -16.48 13.27
C VAL A 134 0.72 -15.65 12.02
N PRO A 135 1.50 -15.85 10.94
CA PRO A 135 1.36 -15.08 9.71
C PRO A 135 0.07 -15.45 8.95
N VAL A 136 -0.59 -14.44 8.40
CA VAL A 136 -1.72 -14.61 7.48
C VAL A 136 -1.26 -14.22 6.08
N ALA A 137 -1.54 -15.09 5.09
CA ALA A 137 -1.09 -14.88 3.72
C ALA A 137 -1.73 -13.63 3.10
N LEU A 138 -0.93 -12.87 2.35
CA LEU A 138 -1.39 -11.76 1.53
C LEU A 138 -1.78 -12.24 0.13
N GLU A 139 -2.61 -11.46 -0.56
CA GLU A 139 -3.08 -11.76 -1.92
C GLU A 139 -2.92 -10.53 -2.82
N LEU A 140 -2.46 -10.72 -4.05
CA LEU A 140 -2.36 -9.65 -5.04
C LEU A 140 -3.65 -9.61 -5.88
N ILE A 141 -4.33 -8.48 -5.84
CA ILE A 141 -5.50 -8.15 -6.68
C ILE A 141 -5.02 -7.32 -7.85
N LYS A 142 -5.27 -7.83 -9.09
CA LYS A 142 -4.84 -7.17 -10.33
C LYS A 142 -5.84 -7.42 -11.47
#